data_05588e99b7fedc975954fa49327487fb
#
_entry.id   05588e99b7fedc975954fa49327487fb
#
_cell.length_a   1.000
_cell.length_b   1.000
_cell.length_c   1.000
_cell.angle_alpha   90.00
_cell.angle_beta   90.00
_cell.angle_gamma   90.00
#
_symmetry.space_group_name_H-M   'P 1'
#
loop_
_entity.id
_entity.type
_entity.pdbx_description
1 polymer ?
#
loop_
_entity_poly.entity_id
_entity_poly.type
_entity_poly.pdbx_seq_one_letter_code
_entity_poly.pdbx_strand_id
1 'polypeptide(L)'
;MSFRYTRPDSLPPIVKNLLFINGLFFLATAFLFPDKLYFEGYEREGLMGVLGLWPIDHENFRPYQIFTHMFTHASLGHIFFNMFSLWMFGRILESVWGPKRFLIFYLVCGIGAAAVHLAVQYFFGGYSYAVGASGAVMGVLVAFAYLFPNTELMLLFPPIPIKAKWLIIIMIAFDLFGGLGRTSDGVAHWAHLGGAAVGFLLVYIWNKTNKKTFY
;
A
#
# COMPACT_ATOMS: atom_id res chain seq x y z
N MET A 1 -27.83 -16.12 -11.25
CA MET A 1 -28.06 -15.59 -9.91
C MET A 1 -27.58 -14.14 -9.89
N SER A 2 -28.50 -13.18 -9.68
CA SER A 2 -28.14 -11.77 -9.57
C SER A 2 -27.58 -11.52 -8.18
N PHE A 3 -26.33 -11.09 -8.09
CA PHE A 3 -25.77 -10.59 -6.84
C PHE A 3 -26.55 -9.34 -6.42
N ARG A 4 -27.33 -9.43 -5.37
CA ARG A 4 -27.80 -8.23 -4.66
C ARG A 4 -26.60 -7.63 -3.93
N TYR A 5 -25.92 -6.70 -4.56
CA TYR A 5 -25.04 -5.78 -3.86
C TYR A 5 -25.92 -4.93 -2.93
N THR A 6 -26.05 -5.35 -1.69
CA THR A 6 -26.53 -4.47 -0.63
C THR A 6 -25.40 -3.50 -0.36
N ARG A 7 -25.57 -2.21 -0.69
CA ARG A 7 -24.65 -1.16 -0.22
C ARG A 7 -24.46 -1.36 1.27
N PRO A 8 -23.24 -1.60 1.75
CA PRO A 8 -23.03 -1.59 3.20
C PRO A 8 -23.34 -0.18 3.67
N ASP A 9 -24.33 -0.02 4.53
CA ASP A 9 -24.69 1.28 5.16
C ASP A 9 -23.57 1.80 6.07
N SER A 10 -22.54 0.99 6.32
CA SER A 10 -21.38 1.33 7.13
C SER A 10 -20.08 0.93 6.45
N LEU A 11 -19.02 1.67 6.76
CA LEU A 11 -17.66 1.32 6.34
C LEU A 11 -17.27 -0.05 6.92
N PRO A 12 -16.75 -1.01 6.10
CA PRO A 12 -16.30 -2.29 6.62
C PRO A 12 -15.24 -2.12 7.71
N PRO A 13 -15.23 -3.00 8.75
CA PRO A 13 -14.49 -2.75 9.98
C PRO A 13 -12.96 -2.67 9.79
N ILE A 14 -12.38 -3.49 8.92
CA ILE A 14 -10.92 -3.48 8.72
C ILE A 14 -10.49 -2.23 7.97
N VAL A 15 -11.16 -1.89 6.86
CA VAL A 15 -10.88 -0.64 6.14
C VAL A 15 -11.03 0.56 7.08
N LYS A 16 -12.12 0.63 7.87
CA LYS A 16 -12.31 1.69 8.85
C LYS A 16 -11.14 1.79 9.84
N ASN A 17 -10.72 0.67 10.41
CA ASN A 17 -9.63 0.64 11.39
C ASN A 17 -8.29 1.01 10.76
N LEU A 18 -7.99 0.53 9.54
CA LEU A 18 -6.78 0.89 8.82
C LEU A 18 -6.74 2.38 8.50
N LEU A 19 -7.84 2.98 8.04
CA LEU A 19 -7.93 4.43 7.81
C LEU A 19 -7.65 5.21 9.10
N PHE A 20 -8.27 4.80 10.22
CA PHE A 20 -8.11 5.45 11.50
C PHE A 20 -6.67 5.32 12.04
N ILE A 21 -6.08 4.12 12.00
CA ILE A 21 -4.71 3.88 12.46
C ILE A 21 -3.71 4.72 11.63
N ASN A 22 -3.82 4.71 10.30
CA ASN A 22 -2.96 5.51 9.44
C ASN A 22 -3.09 7.01 9.72
N GLY A 23 -4.32 7.50 9.96
CA GLY A 23 -4.57 8.88 10.37
C GLY A 23 -3.90 9.24 11.69
N LEU A 24 -3.98 8.37 12.71
CA LEU A 24 -3.31 8.58 14.00
C LEU A 24 -1.78 8.61 13.87
N PHE A 25 -1.22 7.65 13.12
CA PHE A 25 0.24 7.62 12.88
C PHE A 25 0.70 8.86 12.11
N PHE A 26 -0.06 9.31 11.12
CA PHE A 26 0.26 10.53 10.39
C PHE A 26 0.24 11.76 11.30
N LEU A 27 -0.77 11.91 12.14
CA LEU A 27 -0.82 13.00 13.12
C LEU A 27 0.36 12.93 14.11
N ALA A 28 0.71 11.75 14.57
CA ALA A 28 1.84 11.56 15.48
C ALA A 28 3.18 11.93 14.80
N THR A 29 3.42 11.47 13.58
CA THR A 29 4.66 11.75 12.85
C THR A 29 4.77 13.21 12.41
N ALA A 30 3.65 13.82 11.98
CA ALA A 30 3.67 15.19 11.45
C ALA A 30 3.68 16.27 12.54
N PHE A 31 3.04 16.03 13.69
CA PHE A 31 2.80 17.09 14.68
C PHE A 31 3.43 16.82 16.05
N LEU A 32 3.49 15.57 16.51
CA LEU A 32 3.99 15.25 17.84
C LEU A 32 5.48 14.90 17.84
N PHE A 33 5.95 14.23 16.80
CA PHE A 33 7.32 13.75 16.70
C PHE A 33 7.85 13.97 15.27
N PRO A 34 8.07 15.27 14.87
CA PRO A 34 8.50 15.59 13.52
C PRO A 34 9.88 14.99 13.20
N ASP A 35 10.25 14.97 11.93
CA ASP A 35 11.39 14.25 11.38
C ASP A 35 12.74 14.52 12.02
N LYS A 36 12.93 15.68 12.64
CA LYS A 36 14.16 16.05 13.32
C LYS A 36 13.86 16.58 14.72
N LEU A 37 14.24 15.80 15.71
CA LEU A 37 14.21 16.23 17.11
C LEU A 37 15.63 16.63 17.53
N TYR A 38 15.80 17.90 17.88
CA TYR A 38 17.03 18.38 18.53
C TYR A 38 16.88 18.21 20.04
N PHE A 39 17.60 17.27 20.60
CA PHE A 39 17.64 17.05 22.03
C PHE A 39 19.10 17.05 22.53
N GLU A 40 19.43 17.92 23.49
CA GLU A 40 20.77 18.04 24.08
C GLU A 40 21.91 18.25 23.07
N GLY A 41 21.62 18.93 21.94
CA GLY A 41 22.61 19.20 20.88
C GLY A 41 22.82 18.08 19.87
N TYR A 42 22.10 16.97 19.98
CA TYR A 42 22.14 15.86 19.02
C TYR A 42 20.90 15.86 18.16
N GLU A 43 21.10 15.66 16.85
CA GLU A 43 20.02 15.39 15.91
C GLU A 43 19.59 13.92 16.04
N ARG A 44 18.29 13.68 16.31
CA ARG A 44 17.70 12.34 16.34
C ARG A 44 16.66 12.21 15.24
N GLU A 45 16.58 11.03 14.65
CA GLU A 45 15.51 10.69 13.74
C GLU A 45 14.15 10.86 14.42
N GLY A 46 13.24 11.55 13.75
CA GLY A 46 11.86 11.63 14.19
C GLY A 46 11.13 10.30 14.07
N LEU A 47 9.87 10.27 14.49
CA LEU A 47 9.08 9.04 14.52
C LEU A 47 8.94 8.38 13.12
N MET A 48 8.94 9.17 12.04
CA MET A 48 8.89 8.65 10.68
C MET A 48 10.17 7.89 10.32
N GLY A 49 11.36 8.39 10.69
CA GLY A 49 12.63 7.68 10.51
C GLY A 49 12.74 6.43 11.38
N VAL A 50 12.21 6.46 12.62
CA VAL A 50 12.21 5.30 13.51
C VAL A 50 11.32 4.17 12.98
N LEU A 51 10.16 4.50 12.40
CA LEU A 51 9.16 3.53 11.93
C LEU A 51 9.29 3.16 10.45
N GLY A 52 9.99 4.00 9.67
CA GLY A 52 10.25 3.79 8.24
C GLY A 52 11.18 2.62 7.99
N LEU A 53 11.05 2.00 6.84
CA LEU A 53 11.80 0.81 6.44
C LEU A 53 13.16 1.20 5.89
N TRP A 54 14.20 1.12 6.69
CA TRP A 54 15.59 1.33 6.28
C TRP A 54 16.15 0.12 5.52
N PRO A 55 17.16 0.31 4.65
CA PRO A 55 17.91 -0.80 4.06
C PRO A 55 18.44 -1.76 5.12
N ILE A 56 18.48 -3.05 4.81
CA ILE A 56 18.78 -4.12 5.79
C ILE A 56 20.19 -4.01 6.39
N ASP A 57 21.11 -3.41 5.67
CA ASP A 57 22.51 -3.15 6.07
C ASP A 57 22.72 -1.78 6.73
N HIS A 58 21.67 -0.96 6.85
CA HIS A 58 21.75 0.36 7.48
C HIS A 58 21.68 0.26 9.00
N GLU A 59 22.46 1.10 9.70
CA GLU A 59 22.53 1.11 11.19
C GLU A 59 21.17 1.36 11.86
N ASN A 60 20.25 2.06 11.20
CA ASN A 60 18.90 2.36 11.68
C ASN A 60 17.88 1.26 11.36
N PHE A 61 18.25 0.19 10.64
CA PHE A 61 17.34 -0.91 10.37
C PHE A 61 16.91 -1.61 11.65
N ARG A 62 15.62 -1.86 11.76
CA ARG A 62 15.03 -2.69 12.83
C ARG A 62 13.95 -3.60 12.22
N PRO A 63 13.86 -4.88 12.62
CA PRO A 63 12.93 -5.85 12.03
C PRO A 63 11.45 -5.42 12.07
N TYR A 64 11.03 -4.65 13.09
CA TYR A 64 9.65 -4.16 13.18
C TYR A 64 9.28 -3.20 12.04
N GLN A 65 10.26 -2.58 11.38
CA GLN A 65 10.06 -1.65 10.27
C GLN A 65 9.45 -2.32 9.05
N ILE A 66 9.64 -3.65 8.90
CA ILE A 66 8.96 -4.46 7.87
C ILE A 66 7.43 -4.32 7.98
N PHE A 67 6.93 -4.01 9.16
CA PHE A 67 5.51 -3.83 9.42
C PHE A 67 5.13 -2.36 9.62
N THR A 68 5.91 -1.61 10.41
CA THR A 68 5.51 -0.26 10.84
C THR A 68 5.56 0.79 9.73
N HIS A 69 6.43 0.61 8.73
CA HIS A 69 6.50 1.52 7.57
C HIS A 69 5.16 1.69 6.85
N MET A 70 4.31 0.66 6.88
CA MET A 70 2.98 0.67 6.23
C MET A 70 2.00 1.70 6.81
N PHE A 71 2.31 2.26 7.99
CA PHE A 71 1.42 3.18 8.71
C PHE A 71 1.95 4.61 8.73
N THR A 72 3.17 4.86 8.25
CA THR A 72 3.78 6.18 8.19
C THR A 72 3.66 6.80 6.80
N HIS A 73 3.51 8.12 6.71
CA HIS A 73 3.32 8.81 5.43
C HIS A 73 4.09 10.13 5.40
N ALA A 74 4.84 10.35 4.32
CA ALA A 74 5.73 11.50 4.18
C ALA A 74 5.02 12.85 3.94
N SER A 75 3.77 12.85 3.48
CA SER A 75 3.05 14.09 3.16
C SER A 75 1.53 13.89 3.21
N LEU A 76 0.79 15.01 3.28
CA LEU A 76 -0.68 15.01 3.18
C LEU A 76 -1.18 14.38 1.87
N GLY A 77 -0.54 14.66 0.75
CA GLY A 77 -0.89 14.03 -0.53
C GLY A 77 -0.65 12.53 -0.50
N HIS A 78 0.47 12.09 0.10
CA HIS A 78 0.81 10.69 0.22
C HIS A 78 -0.25 9.90 1.03
N ILE A 79 -0.60 10.37 2.22
CA ILE A 79 -1.66 9.71 3.01
C ILE A 79 -3.02 9.80 2.33
N PHE A 80 -3.36 10.94 1.72
CA PHE A 80 -4.64 11.12 1.05
C PHE A 80 -4.85 10.08 -0.06
N PHE A 81 -3.90 9.93 -1.00
CA PHE A 81 -4.05 8.97 -2.11
C PHE A 81 -4.05 7.53 -1.63
N ASN A 82 -3.26 7.18 -0.61
CA ASN A 82 -3.28 5.84 -0.01
C ASN A 82 -4.64 5.54 0.64
N MET A 83 -5.13 6.42 1.47
CA MET A 83 -6.39 6.23 2.21
C MET A 83 -7.61 6.31 1.29
N PHE A 84 -7.58 7.18 0.29
CA PHE A 84 -8.62 7.25 -0.73
C PHE A 84 -8.71 5.94 -1.53
N SER A 85 -7.57 5.41 -1.98
CA SER A 85 -7.52 4.13 -2.69
C SER A 85 -7.97 2.97 -1.80
N LEU A 86 -7.49 2.92 -0.57
CA LEU A 86 -7.89 1.89 0.41
C LEU A 86 -9.40 1.97 0.70
N TRP A 87 -9.94 3.17 0.88
CA TRP A 87 -11.37 3.37 1.08
C TRP A 87 -12.18 2.92 -0.14
N MET A 88 -11.77 3.31 -1.35
CA MET A 88 -12.52 3.06 -2.56
C MET A 88 -12.51 1.58 -2.95
N PHE A 89 -11.35 0.94 -2.96
CA PHE A 89 -11.17 -0.43 -3.43
C PHE A 89 -11.19 -1.45 -2.29
N GLY A 90 -10.59 -1.11 -1.15
CA GLY A 90 -10.53 -1.99 0.01
C GLY A 90 -11.90 -2.34 0.56
N ARG A 91 -12.83 -1.37 0.63
CA ARG A 91 -14.19 -1.63 1.10
C ARG A 91 -14.93 -2.67 0.24
N ILE A 92 -14.69 -2.67 -1.07
CA ILE A 92 -15.31 -3.62 -1.98
C ILE A 92 -14.72 -5.01 -1.75
N LEU A 93 -13.39 -5.11 -1.67
CA LEU A 93 -12.72 -6.39 -1.42
C LEU A 93 -13.05 -6.95 -0.02
N GLU A 94 -13.09 -6.11 1.01
CA GLU A 94 -13.51 -6.55 2.35
C GLU A 94 -14.95 -7.05 2.36
N SER A 95 -15.85 -6.39 1.64
CA SER A 95 -17.25 -6.84 1.51
C SER A 95 -17.38 -8.17 0.77
N VAL A 96 -16.48 -8.46 -0.18
CA VAL A 96 -16.46 -9.72 -0.94
C VAL A 96 -15.80 -10.85 -0.14
N TRP A 97 -14.70 -10.57 0.54
CA TRP A 97 -13.87 -11.61 1.18
C TRP A 97 -14.13 -11.78 2.67
N GLY A 98 -14.78 -10.81 3.29
CA GLY A 98 -14.90 -10.69 4.72
C GLY A 98 -13.64 -10.11 5.39
N PRO A 99 -13.78 -9.64 6.65
CA PRO A 99 -12.76 -8.86 7.34
C PRO A 99 -11.44 -9.62 7.54
N LYS A 100 -11.50 -10.88 7.98
CA LYS A 100 -10.30 -11.67 8.27
C LYS A 100 -9.42 -11.87 7.03
N ARG A 101 -10.04 -12.24 5.89
CA ARG A 101 -9.32 -12.52 4.67
C ARG A 101 -8.74 -11.25 4.06
N PHE A 102 -9.50 -10.14 4.09
CA PHE A 102 -9.02 -8.84 3.65
C PHE A 102 -7.82 -8.35 4.47
N LEU A 103 -7.87 -8.46 5.80
CA LEU A 103 -6.75 -8.07 6.66
C LEU A 103 -5.49 -8.89 6.35
N ILE A 104 -5.61 -10.22 6.23
CA ILE A 104 -4.48 -11.09 5.85
C ILE A 104 -3.92 -10.67 4.50
N PHE A 105 -4.78 -10.42 3.51
CA PHE A 105 -4.36 -9.97 2.19
C PHE A 105 -3.57 -8.67 2.25
N TYR A 106 -4.10 -7.66 2.92
CA TYR A 106 -3.47 -6.35 3.06
C TYR A 106 -2.09 -6.44 3.71
N LEU A 107 -1.99 -7.15 4.84
CA LEU A 107 -0.73 -7.31 5.56
C LEU A 107 0.31 -8.10 4.77
N VAL A 108 -0.08 -9.19 4.11
CA VAL A 108 0.85 -10.00 3.30
C VAL A 108 1.33 -9.21 2.09
N CYS A 109 0.48 -8.41 1.44
CA CYS A 109 0.91 -7.52 0.36
C CYS A 109 1.92 -6.48 0.84
N GLY A 110 1.69 -5.86 2.00
CA GLY A 110 2.62 -4.86 2.56
C GLY A 110 3.96 -5.46 2.98
N ILE A 111 3.96 -6.61 3.65
CA ILE A 111 5.18 -7.33 4.02
C ILE A 111 5.94 -7.80 2.76
N GLY A 112 5.22 -8.31 1.77
CA GLY A 112 5.82 -8.71 0.50
C GLY A 112 6.42 -7.53 -0.27
N ALA A 113 5.78 -6.37 -0.23
CA ALA A 113 6.31 -5.13 -0.77
C ALA A 113 7.64 -4.74 -0.09
N ALA A 114 7.68 -4.79 1.25
CA ALA A 114 8.89 -4.55 2.02
C ALA A 114 10.02 -5.53 1.65
N ALA A 115 9.70 -6.82 1.53
CA ALA A 115 10.69 -7.84 1.17
C ALA A 115 11.32 -7.60 -0.21
N VAL A 116 10.51 -7.28 -1.21
CA VAL A 116 11.00 -6.96 -2.56
C VAL A 116 11.83 -5.67 -2.54
N HIS A 117 11.37 -4.62 -1.85
CA HIS A 117 12.09 -3.36 -1.73
C HIS A 117 13.46 -3.54 -1.08
N LEU A 118 13.52 -4.22 0.06
CA LEU A 118 14.78 -4.53 0.76
C LEU A 118 15.73 -5.37 -0.10
N ALA A 119 15.23 -6.38 -0.81
CA ALA A 119 16.04 -7.19 -1.70
C ALA A 119 16.66 -6.34 -2.82
N VAL A 120 15.86 -5.47 -3.45
CA VAL A 120 16.39 -4.58 -4.50
C VAL A 120 17.42 -3.59 -3.95
N GLN A 121 17.17 -2.99 -2.79
CA GLN A 121 18.15 -2.11 -2.15
C GLN A 121 19.46 -2.83 -1.83
N TYR A 122 19.39 -4.05 -1.31
CA TYR A 122 20.56 -4.86 -0.98
C TYR A 122 21.42 -5.19 -2.18
N PHE A 123 20.82 -5.59 -3.32
CA PHE A 123 21.57 -5.99 -4.51
C PHE A 123 21.96 -4.83 -5.43
N PHE A 124 21.20 -3.76 -5.48
CA PHE A 124 21.38 -2.67 -6.43
C PHE A 124 21.73 -1.32 -5.78
N GLY A 125 21.76 -1.28 -4.45
CA GLY A 125 22.02 -0.08 -3.67
C GLY A 125 20.78 0.77 -3.45
N GLY A 126 20.84 1.60 -2.41
CA GLY A 126 19.80 2.53 -2.00
C GLY A 126 19.96 2.82 -0.51
N TYR A 127 19.92 4.10 -0.12
CA TYR A 127 20.21 4.49 1.27
C TYR A 127 19.05 5.22 1.94
N SER A 128 17.93 5.42 1.24
CA SER A 128 16.74 6.06 1.81
C SER A 128 15.77 5.02 2.40
N TYR A 129 15.13 5.38 3.51
CA TYR A 129 14.06 4.55 4.05
C TYR A 129 12.75 4.75 3.27
N ALA A 130 11.94 3.69 3.22
CA ALA A 130 10.62 3.73 2.61
C ALA A 130 9.52 3.85 3.68
N VAL A 131 8.46 4.59 3.35
CA VAL A 131 7.25 4.76 4.17
C VAL A 131 6.01 4.68 3.30
N GLY A 132 4.91 4.28 3.87
CA GLY A 132 3.59 4.32 3.23
C GLY A 132 2.90 2.98 3.13
N ALA A 133 1.58 3.04 3.13
CA ALA A 133 0.70 1.90 2.88
C ALA A 133 0.69 1.45 1.41
N SER A 134 1.36 2.19 0.52
CA SER A 134 1.20 2.10 -0.94
C SER A 134 1.53 0.71 -1.51
N GLY A 135 2.50 -0.01 -0.96
CA GLY A 135 2.78 -1.38 -1.37
C GLY A 135 1.59 -2.31 -1.13
N ALA A 136 0.96 -2.24 0.06
CA ALA A 136 -0.26 -2.99 0.36
C ALA A 136 -1.45 -2.52 -0.50
N VAL A 137 -1.58 -1.21 -0.71
CA VAL A 137 -2.62 -0.60 -1.55
C VAL A 137 -2.47 -1.04 -3.01
N MET A 138 -1.24 -1.14 -3.55
CA MET A 138 -1.02 -1.70 -4.89
C MET A 138 -1.52 -3.14 -5.00
N GLY A 139 -1.29 -3.97 -3.98
CA GLY A 139 -1.90 -5.30 -3.91
C GLY A 139 -3.42 -5.27 -3.96
N VAL A 140 -4.05 -4.37 -3.20
CA VAL A 140 -5.52 -4.16 -3.20
C VAL A 140 -6.03 -3.74 -4.58
N LEU A 141 -5.36 -2.81 -5.24
CA LEU A 141 -5.70 -2.34 -6.58
C LEU A 141 -5.62 -3.47 -7.62
N VAL A 142 -4.53 -4.25 -7.58
CA VAL A 142 -4.35 -5.41 -8.46
C VAL A 142 -5.44 -6.46 -8.25
N ALA A 143 -5.76 -6.77 -7.00
CA ALA A 143 -6.83 -7.72 -6.69
C ALA A 143 -8.20 -7.22 -7.17
N PHE A 144 -8.49 -5.93 -6.99
CA PHE A 144 -9.71 -5.32 -7.52
C PHE A 144 -9.77 -5.44 -9.05
N ALA A 145 -8.70 -5.07 -9.75
CA ALA A 145 -8.66 -5.16 -11.21
C ALA A 145 -8.74 -6.61 -11.73
N TYR A 146 -8.20 -7.57 -10.96
CA TYR A 146 -8.31 -9.00 -11.29
C TYR A 146 -9.74 -9.50 -11.18
N LEU A 147 -10.47 -9.13 -10.12
CA LEU A 147 -11.84 -9.56 -9.87
C LEU A 147 -12.87 -8.77 -10.69
N PHE A 148 -12.60 -7.49 -10.94
CA PHE A 148 -13.52 -6.56 -11.60
C PHE A 148 -12.85 -5.83 -12.79
N PRO A 149 -12.29 -6.54 -13.78
CA PRO A 149 -11.39 -5.98 -14.79
C PRO A 149 -12.06 -4.94 -15.71
N ASN A 150 -13.36 -5.04 -15.91
CA ASN A 150 -14.10 -4.16 -16.81
C ASN A 150 -14.86 -3.05 -16.10
N THR A 151 -14.69 -2.91 -14.76
CA THR A 151 -15.28 -1.79 -14.02
C THR A 151 -14.67 -0.49 -14.52
N GLU A 152 -15.51 0.45 -14.90
CA GLU A 152 -15.09 1.78 -15.30
C GLU A 152 -14.84 2.65 -14.07
N LEU A 153 -13.64 3.19 -13.99
CA LEU A 153 -13.19 4.10 -12.96
C LEU A 153 -13.03 5.47 -13.58
N MET A 154 -13.60 6.49 -12.95
CA MET A 154 -13.41 7.87 -13.38
C MET A 154 -12.11 8.39 -12.78
N LEU A 155 -11.16 8.81 -13.64
CA LEU A 155 -9.96 9.50 -13.16
C LEU A 155 -10.36 10.83 -12.51
N LEU A 156 -9.61 11.25 -11.49
CA LEU A 156 -9.90 12.53 -10.82
C LEU A 156 -9.62 13.72 -11.74
N PHE A 157 -8.56 13.62 -12.53
CA PHE A 157 -8.18 14.69 -13.45
C PHE A 157 -7.26 14.17 -14.58
N PRO A 158 -7.64 14.38 -15.86
CA PRO A 158 -8.97 14.80 -16.33
C PRO A 158 -10.01 13.70 -16.07
N PRO A 159 -11.31 14.00 -15.96
CA PRO A 159 -12.36 13.03 -15.66
C PRO A 159 -12.64 12.12 -16.88
N ILE A 160 -11.76 11.17 -17.12
CA ILE A 160 -11.83 10.20 -18.21
C ILE A 160 -12.16 8.84 -17.62
N PRO A 161 -13.17 8.10 -18.13
CA PRO A 161 -13.44 6.75 -17.72
C PRO A 161 -12.35 5.80 -18.24
N ILE A 162 -11.79 5.00 -17.34
CA ILE A 162 -10.80 3.96 -17.66
C ILE A 162 -11.20 2.64 -17.01
N LYS A 163 -11.08 1.52 -17.72
CA LYS A 163 -11.32 0.21 -17.13
C LYS A 163 -10.22 -0.13 -16.12
N ALA A 164 -10.62 -0.72 -14.98
CA ALA A 164 -9.71 -1.06 -13.87
C ALA A 164 -8.45 -1.79 -14.34
N LYS A 165 -8.57 -2.77 -15.22
CA LYS A 165 -7.41 -3.51 -15.77
C LYS A 165 -6.38 -2.61 -16.46
N TRP A 166 -6.82 -1.60 -17.20
CA TRP A 166 -5.91 -0.70 -17.90
C TRP A 166 -5.24 0.29 -16.95
N LEU A 167 -6.01 0.80 -15.98
CA LEU A 167 -5.43 1.68 -14.95
C LEU A 167 -4.27 0.98 -14.23
N ILE A 168 -4.48 -0.27 -13.77
CA ILE A 168 -3.45 -0.99 -13.05
C ILE A 168 -2.24 -1.33 -13.93
N ILE A 169 -2.45 -1.71 -15.19
CA ILE A 169 -1.34 -1.95 -16.13
C ILE A 169 -0.50 -0.68 -16.31
N ILE A 170 -1.15 0.47 -16.46
CA ILE A 170 -0.46 1.76 -16.59
C ILE A 170 0.34 2.08 -15.30
N MET A 171 -0.26 1.90 -14.12
CA MET A 171 0.43 2.13 -12.84
C MET A 171 1.66 1.23 -12.68
N ILE A 172 1.53 -0.07 -12.97
CA ILE A 172 2.65 -1.02 -12.94
C ILE A 172 3.75 -0.61 -13.93
N ALA A 173 3.37 -0.17 -15.12
CA ALA A 173 4.35 0.30 -16.11
C ALA A 173 5.10 1.55 -15.61
N PHE A 174 4.40 2.54 -15.03
CA PHE A 174 5.06 3.70 -14.42
C PHE A 174 6.02 3.31 -13.30
N ASP A 175 5.62 2.41 -12.39
CA ASP A 175 6.49 1.94 -11.33
C ASP A 175 7.70 1.16 -11.89
N LEU A 176 7.52 0.37 -12.94
CA LEU A 176 8.62 -0.35 -13.56
C LEU A 176 9.63 0.61 -14.21
N PHE A 177 9.15 1.60 -14.97
CA PHE A 177 10.02 2.59 -15.60
C PHE A 177 10.70 3.49 -14.54
N GLY A 178 9.98 3.90 -13.49
CA GLY A 178 10.54 4.66 -12.39
C GLY A 178 11.63 3.89 -11.64
N GLY A 179 11.36 2.62 -11.32
CA GLY A 179 12.31 1.75 -10.63
C GLY A 179 13.56 1.45 -11.46
N LEU A 180 13.42 1.18 -12.76
CA LEU A 180 14.55 0.95 -13.67
C LEU A 180 15.32 2.23 -13.97
N GLY A 181 14.61 3.36 -14.13
CA GLY A 181 15.20 4.68 -14.38
C GLY A 181 15.88 5.29 -13.16
N ARG A 182 15.76 4.68 -11.97
CA ARG A 182 16.27 5.20 -10.69
C ARG A 182 15.87 6.65 -10.46
N THR A 183 14.59 6.96 -10.71
CA THR A 183 14.06 8.30 -10.53
C THR A 183 14.19 8.74 -9.07
N SER A 184 14.59 10.00 -8.85
CA SER A 184 14.69 10.58 -7.50
C SER A 184 13.39 11.29 -7.08
N ASP A 185 12.24 10.73 -7.43
CA ASP A 185 10.92 11.30 -7.17
C ASP A 185 10.37 10.99 -5.76
N GLY A 186 11.14 10.28 -4.95
CA GLY A 186 10.76 9.89 -3.59
C GLY A 186 9.75 8.73 -3.54
N VAL A 187 9.50 8.05 -4.67
CA VAL A 187 8.59 6.92 -4.74
C VAL A 187 9.33 5.59 -4.61
N ALA A 188 8.86 4.73 -3.72
CA ALA A 188 9.41 3.37 -3.55
C ALA A 188 8.83 2.41 -4.60
N HIS A 189 9.16 2.63 -5.88
CA HIS A 189 8.62 1.87 -7.02
C HIS A 189 8.71 0.35 -6.85
N TRP A 190 9.84 -0.15 -6.33
CA TRP A 190 10.02 -1.59 -6.11
C TRP A 190 9.13 -2.15 -4.99
N ALA A 191 8.77 -1.32 -3.99
CA ALA A 191 7.76 -1.70 -3.01
C ALA A 191 6.37 -1.81 -3.65
N HIS A 192 6.01 -0.90 -4.54
CA HIS A 192 4.75 -0.96 -5.29
C HIS A 192 4.67 -2.22 -6.16
N LEU A 193 5.71 -2.50 -6.94
CA LEU A 193 5.80 -3.70 -7.78
C LEU A 193 5.76 -4.98 -6.95
N GLY A 194 6.45 -5.01 -5.80
CA GLY A 194 6.40 -6.12 -4.84
C GLY A 194 4.99 -6.38 -4.32
N GLY A 195 4.31 -5.33 -3.88
CA GLY A 195 2.92 -5.41 -3.42
C GLY A 195 1.95 -5.85 -4.52
N ALA A 196 2.13 -5.33 -5.74
CA ALA A 196 1.38 -5.74 -6.92
C ALA A 196 1.56 -7.23 -7.25
N ALA A 197 2.81 -7.71 -7.26
CA ALA A 197 3.13 -9.11 -7.58
C ALA A 197 2.55 -10.08 -6.52
N VAL A 198 2.75 -9.77 -5.24
CA VAL A 198 2.20 -10.59 -4.14
C VAL A 198 0.68 -10.56 -4.14
N GLY A 199 0.07 -9.39 -4.36
CA GLY A 199 -1.38 -9.25 -4.46
C GLY A 199 -1.96 -10.05 -5.61
N PHE A 200 -1.33 -10.02 -6.78
CA PHE A 200 -1.73 -10.83 -7.93
C PHE A 200 -1.64 -12.33 -7.61
N LEU A 201 -0.52 -12.77 -7.06
CA LEU A 201 -0.31 -14.18 -6.73
C LEU A 201 -1.36 -14.69 -5.73
N LEU A 202 -1.62 -13.93 -4.67
CA LEU A 202 -2.60 -14.29 -3.65
C LEU A 202 -4.02 -14.35 -4.21
N VAL A 203 -4.48 -13.33 -4.96
CA VAL A 203 -5.83 -13.35 -5.53
C VAL A 203 -5.99 -14.46 -6.56
N TYR A 204 -4.97 -14.73 -7.36
CA TYR A 204 -4.97 -15.82 -8.33
C TYR A 204 -5.11 -17.21 -7.66
N ILE A 205 -4.28 -17.47 -6.62
CA ILE A 205 -4.35 -18.71 -5.85
C ILE A 205 -5.72 -18.84 -5.19
N TRP A 206 -6.20 -17.80 -4.51
CA TRP A 206 -7.49 -17.83 -3.83
C TRP A 206 -8.66 -18.01 -4.79
N ASN A 207 -8.61 -17.42 -5.97
CA ASN A 207 -9.66 -17.61 -6.97
C ASN A 207 -9.66 -19.04 -7.54
N LYS A 208 -8.50 -19.68 -7.67
CA LYS A 208 -8.41 -21.08 -8.11
C LYS A 208 -8.86 -22.08 -7.04
N THR A 209 -8.48 -21.85 -5.78
CA THR A 209 -8.71 -22.81 -4.69
C THR A 209 -10.13 -22.73 -4.12
N ASN A 210 -10.79 -21.57 -4.19
CA ASN A 210 -12.11 -21.33 -3.61
C ASN A 210 -13.19 -21.03 -4.65
N LYS A 211 -13.33 -21.87 -5.65
CA LYS A 211 -14.38 -21.73 -6.70
C LYS A 211 -15.81 -21.60 -6.15
N LYS A 212 -16.06 -22.01 -4.91
CA LYS A 212 -17.39 -21.93 -4.26
C LYS A 212 -17.67 -20.57 -3.57
N THR A 213 -16.69 -19.69 -3.45
CA THR A 213 -16.81 -18.46 -2.67
C THR A 213 -16.94 -17.20 -3.54
N PHE A 214 -16.72 -17.29 -4.84
CA PHE A 214 -16.72 -16.16 -5.76
C PHE A 214 -17.83 -16.18 -6.82
N TYR A 215 -18.72 -17.23 -6.79
CA TYR A 215 -19.89 -17.36 -7.67
C TYR A 215 -21.14 -17.72 -6.89
#